data_f79840c0e9b3a789baa45b61d16bce70
#
_entry.id   f79840c0e9b3a789baa45b61d16bce70
#
_cell.length_a   1.000
_cell.length_b   1.000
_cell.length_c   1.000
_cell.angle_alpha   90.00
_cell.angle_beta   90.00
_cell.angle_gamma   90.00
#
_symmetry.space_group_name_H-M   'P 1'
#
loop_
_entity.id
_entity.type
_entity.pdbx_description
1 polymer ?
#
loop_
_entity_poly.entity_id
_entity_poly.type
_entity_poly.pdbx_seq_one_letter_code
_entity_poly.pdbx_strand_id
1 'polypeptide(L)'
;MITVIKSPFVQYKLTILRNKKTSNTVFRQTMNEISYLIASDVLQYVPFKKQTIETPLKKMSGTALDQPIILVPILRAGLGLLEGFAKFLHEAEKGHIGLYRDEQTYEPVEYLFKLPRVKNKKVLILDPMLATGNSSIAAINLIKNKGVNIKDIFLVSLLAAPEGIKNIQKKQKGIHIFTCNIDAKLNKNKFIVPG
;
A
#
# COMPACT_ATOMS: atom_id res chain seq x y z
N MET A 1 4.10 13.31 -0.44
CA MET A 1 5.47 12.80 -0.69
C MET A 1 5.39 11.55 -1.52
N ILE A 2 6.41 11.25 -2.36
CA ILE A 2 6.47 10.02 -3.16
C ILE A 2 7.83 9.38 -2.94
N THR A 3 7.84 8.08 -2.68
CA THR A 3 9.05 7.26 -2.61
C THR A 3 8.96 6.15 -3.65
N VAL A 4 9.94 6.12 -4.57
CA VAL A 4 10.08 5.04 -5.56
C VAL A 4 11.11 4.03 -5.03
N ILE A 5 10.67 2.80 -4.81
CA ILE A 5 11.51 1.70 -4.31
C ILE A 5 12.32 1.14 -5.48
N LYS A 6 13.63 1.43 -5.49
CA LYS A 6 14.53 1.10 -6.60
C LYS A 6 15.47 -0.09 -6.32
N SER A 7 15.11 -0.96 -5.37
CA SER A 7 15.92 -2.17 -5.12
C SER A 7 16.05 -3.01 -6.40
N PRO A 8 17.26 -3.40 -6.83
CA PRO A 8 17.44 -4.22 -8.04
C PRO A 8 16.65 -5.52 -8.00
N PHE A 9 16.51 -6.13 -6.81
CA PHE A 9 15.78 -7.37 -6.65
C PHE A 9 14.26 -7.17 -6.77
N VAL A 10 13.73 -6.03 -6.29
CA VAL A 10 12.33 -5.63 -6.52
C VAL A 10 12.08 -5.43 -8.01
N GLN A 11 12.99 -4.77 -8.74
CA GLN A 11 12.87 -4.56 -10.19
C GLN A 11 12.93 -5.89 -10.97
N TYR A 12 13.78 -6.83 -10.56
CA TYR A 12 13.78 -8.17 -11.11
C TYR A 12 12.42 -8.87 -10.93
N LYS A 13 11.86 -8.87 -9.73
CA LYS A 13 10.53 -9.45 -9.47
C LYS A 13 9.42 -8.73 -10.25
N LEU A 14 9.50 -7.41 -10.37
CA LEU A 14 8.56 -6.62 -11.15
C LEU A 14 8.60 -7.00 -12.64
N THR A 15 9.78 -7.30 -13.18
CA THR A 15 9.95 -7.80 -14.56
C THR A 15 9.20 -9.12 -14.78
N ILE A 16 9.23 -10.02 -13.80
CA ILE A 16 8.46 -11.27 -13.87
C ILE A 16 6.95 -10.99 -13.90
N LEU A 17 6.46 -10.10 -13.02
CA LEU A 17 5.04 -9.73 -12.97
C LEU A 17 4.54 -9.11 -14.28
N ARG A 18 5.37 -8.29 -14.93
CA ARG A 18 5.03 -7.61 -16.19
C ARG A 18 5.01 -8.52 -17.41
N ASN A 19 5.66 -9.68 -17.34
CA ASN A 19 5.76 -10.57 -18.48
C ASN A 19 4.42 -11.29 -18.72
N LYS A 20 3.78 -11.03 -19.87
CA LYS A 20 2.51 -11.66 -20.27
C LYS A 20 2.54 -13.19 -20.33
N LYS A 21 3.72 -13.82 -20.38
CA LYS A 21 3.90 -15.27 -20.37
C LYS A 21 3.98 -15.85 -18.95
N THR A 22 4.01 -15.03 -17.92
CA THR A 22 4.05 -15.49 -16.54
C THR A 22 2.76 -16.21 -16.18
N SER A 23 2.88 -17.45 -15.72
CA SER A 23 1.72 -18.24 -15.30
C SER A 23 1.06 -17.65 -14.05
N ASN A 24 -0.22 -17.94 -13.84
CA ASN A 24 -0.97 -17.45 -12.67
C ASN A 24 -0.32 -17.88 -11.33
N THR A 25 0.27 -19.05 -11.27
CA THR A 25 0.96 -19.56 -10.08
C THR A 25 2.22 -18.73 -9.78
N VAL A 26 3.08 -18.54 -10.79
CA VAL A 26 4.29 -17.74 -10.66
C VAL A 26 3.94 -16.27 -10.37
N PHE A 27 2.90 -15.72 -11.00
CA PHE A 27 2.43 -14.36 -10.75
C PHE A 27 2.04 -14.17 -9.28
N ARG A 28 1.21 -15.06 -8.71
CA ARG A 28 0.80 -14.98 -7.29
C ARG A 28 1.99 -15.12 -6.33
N GLN A 29 2.86 -16.09 -6.59
CA GLN A 29 4.06 -16.26 -5.78
C GLN A 29 4.96 -15.01 -5.82
N THR A 30 5.25 -14.50 -7.02
CA THR A 30 6.07 -13.29 -7.20
C THR A 30 5.42 -12.06 -6.55
N MET A 31 4.09 -11.96 -6.60
CA MET A 31 3.33 -10.90 -5.92
C MET A 31 3.54 -10.93 -4.40
N ASN A 32 3.50 -12.10 -3.78
CA ASN A 32 3.78 -12.27 -2.35
C ASN A 32 5.23 -11.94 -2.02
N GLU A 33 6.18 -12.40 -2.83
CA GLU A 33 7.60 -12.15 -2.63
C GLU A 33 7.93 -10.65 -2.72
N ILE A 34 7.43 -9.96 -3.75
CA ILE A 34 7.66 -8.52 -3.92
C ILE A 34 7.00 -7.71 -2.81
N SER A 35 5.80 -8.09 -2.37
CA SER A 35 5.11 -7.39 -1.28
C SER A 35 5.85 -7.53 0.05
N TYR A 36 6.45 -8.69 0.32
CA TYR A 36 7.32 -8.91 1.48
C TYR A 36 8.59 -8.04 1.43
N LEU A 37 9.23 -7.98 0.26
CA LEU A 37 10.44 -7.17 0.06
C LEU A 37 10.17 -5.68 0.28
N ILE A 38 9.11 -5.13 -0.33
CA ILE A 38 8.80 -3.71 -0.23
C ILE A 38 8.26 -3.31 1.16
N ALA A 39 7.74 -4.26 1.94
CA ALA A 39 7.30 -3.98 3.30
C ALA A 39 8.45 -3.40 4.14
N SER A 40 9.66 -3.96 4.03
CA SER A 40 10.85 -3.44 4.72
C SER A 40 11.16 -1.99 4.36
N ASP A 41 11.09 -1.66 3.05
CA ASP A 41 11.37 -0.29 2.58
C ASP A 41 10.30 0.71 3.06
N VAL A 42 9.02 0.31 3.03
CA VAL A 42 7.91 1.16 3.51
C VAL A 42 8.01 1.41 5.01
N LEU A 43 8.37 0.38 5.78
CA LEU A 43 8.43 0.47 7.24
C LEU A 43 9.58 1.33 7.78
N GLN A 44 10.59 1.65 6.99
CA GLN A 44 11.60 2.63 7.36
C GLN A 44 11.02 4.04 7.59
N TYR A 45 9.83 4.32 7.06
CA TYR A 45 9.14 5.61 7.21
C TYR A 45 8.09 5.62 8.33
N VAL A 46 7.91 4.50 9.03
CA VAL A 46 7.04 4.42 10.20
C VAL A 46 7.83 4.88 11.42
N PRO A 47 7.23 5.67 12.31
CA PRO A 47 7.93 6.14 13.51
C PRO A 47 8.19 5.00 14.49
N PHE A 48 9.39 5.03 15.05
CA PHE A 48 9.82 4.13 16.11
C PHE A 48 10.12 4.91 17.39
N LYS A 49 9.97 4.24 18.54
CA LYS A 49 10.33 4.78 19.87
C LYS A 49 11.27 3.85 20.60
N LYS A 50 11.98 4.41 21.57
CA LYS A 50 12.78 3.60 22.50
C LYS A 50 11.88 2.94 23.53
N GLN A 51 12.18 1.68 23.84
CA GLN A 51 11.48 0.88 24.83
C GLN A 51 12.51 0.14 25.68
N THR A 52 12.41 0.25 27.01
CA THR A 52 13.24 -0.57 27.89
C THR A 52 12.74 -2.01 27.87
N ILE A 53 13.65 -2.92 27.60
CA ILE A 53 13.41 -4.38 27.64
C ILE A 53 14.36 -5.01 28.64
N GLU A 54 14.04 -6.23 29.07
CA GLU A 54 14.88 -7.06 29.91
C GLU A 54 15.35 -8.27 29.12
N THR A 55 16.66 -8.40 28.97
CA THR A 55 17.30 -9.60 28.41
C THR A 55 17.56 -10.60 29.54
N PRO A 56 17.94 -11.85 29.24
CA PRO A 56 18.31 -12.79 30.30
C PRO A 56 19.43 -12.32 31.23
N LEU A 57 20.21 -11.30 30.81
CA LEU A 57 21.38 -10.84 31.58
C LEU A 57 21.18 -9.46 32.23
N LYS A 58 20.49 -8.53 31.55
CA LYS A 58 20.31 -7.16 32.05
C LYS A 58 19.23 -6.37 31.29
N LYS A 59 18.78 -5.28 31.90
CA LYS A 59 17.93 -4.28 31.21
C LYS A 59 18.70 -3.51 30.15
N MET A 60 18.07 -3.27 29.01
CA MET A 60 18.63 -2.44 27.93
C MET A 60 17.55 -1.62 27.22
N SER A 61 18.00 -0.60 26.46
CA SER A 61 17.11 0.14 25.57
C SER A 61 17.00 -0.60 24.23
N GLY A 62 15.79 -0.99 23.87
CA GLY A 62 15.42 -1.53 22.56
C GLY A 62 14.64 -0.54 21.73
N THR A 63 14.14 -0.98 20.57
CA THR A 63 13.32 -0.20 19.63
C THR A 63 11.98 -0.90 19.43
N ALA A 64 10.89 -0.12 19.44
CA ALA A 64 9.54 -0.61 19.17
C ALA A 64 8.81 0.34 18.19
N LEU A 65 7.77 -0.15 17.53
CA LEU A 65 6.87 0.71 16.77
C LEU A 65 6.24 1.75 17.70
N ASP A 66 6.21 3.01 17.28
CA ASP A 66 5.55 4.06 18.07
C ASP A 66 4.03 3.94 18.05
N GLN A 67 3.49 3.49 16.92
CA GLN A 67 2.06 3.28 16.70
C GLN A 67 1.80 1.88 16.11
N PRO A 68 0.72 1.19 16.53
CA PRO A 68 0.28 -0.02 15.85
C PRO A 68 -0.10 0.27 14.39
N ILE A 69 -0.01 -0.76 13.55
CA ILE A 69 -0.25 -0.66 12.12
C ILE A 69 -1.54 -1.38 11.74
N ILE A 70 -2.31 -0.79 10.84
CA ILE A 70 -3.46 -1.42 10.18
C ILE A 70 -3.12 -1.58 8.69
N LEU A 71 -3.21 -2.80 8.19
CA LEU A 71 -3.11 -3.11 6.77
C LEU A 71 -4.49 -3.08 6.13
N VAL A 72 -4.67 -2.28 5.09
CA VAL A 72 -5.98 -2.05 4.45
C VAL A 72 -5.87 -2.28 2.94
N PRO A 73 -6.06 -3.52 2.45
CA PRO A 73 -6.14 -3.76 1.02
C PRO A 73 -7.40 -3.15 0.43
N ILE A 74 -7.27 -2.53 -0.75
CA ILE A 74 -8.41 -2.23 -1.61
C ILE A 74 -8.76 -3.51 -2.36
N LEU A 75 -9.92 -4.06 -2.08
CA LEU A 75 -10.37 -5.32 -2.64
C LEU A 75 -10.73 -5.17 -4.13
N ARG A 76 -10.44 -6.16 -4.94
CA ARG A 76 -9.80 -7.44 -4.62
C ARG A 76 -8.29 -7.42 -4.81
N ALA A 77 -7.74 -6.55 -5.69
CA ALA A 77 -6.33 -6.54 -6.12
C ALA A 77 -5.34 -6.36 -4.95
N GLY A 78 -5.70 -5.54 -3.95
CA GLY A 78 -4.88 -5.29 -2.77
C GLY A 78 -4.57 -6.54 -1.92
N LEU A 79 -5.36 -7.61 -2.05
CA LEU A 79 -5.08 -8.88 -1.36
C LEU A 79 -3.72 -9.48 -1.75
N GLY A 80 -3.29 -9.25 -3.00
CA GLY A 80 -1.97 -9.72 -3.45
C GLY A 80 -0.80 -9.07 -2.70
N LEU A 81 -0.97 -7.85 -2.19
CA LEU A 81 0.03 -7.19 -1.35
C LEU A 81 -0.13 -7.56 0.13
N LEU A 82 -1.36 -7.79 0.58
CA LEU A 82 -1.67 -8.01 2.00
C LEU A 82 -0.88 -9.18 2.59
N GLU A 83 -0.76 -10.28 1.86
CA GLU A 83 -0.14 -11.51 2.37
C GLU A 83 1.35 -11.30 2.72
N GLY A 84 2.11 -10.65 1.85
CA GLY A 84 3.52 -10.36 2.11
C GLY A 84 3.71 -9.36 3.26
N PHE A 85 2.92 -8.28 3.28
CA PHE A 85 2.95 -7.32 4.39
C PHE A 85 2.55 -7.96 5.72
N ALA A 86 1.52 -8.82 5.74
CA ALA A 86 1.08 -9.50 6.95
C ALA A 86 2.09 -10.53 7.48
N LYS A 87 2.88 -11.17 6.60
CA LYS A 87 4.00 -12.02 7.01
C LYS A 87 5.15 -11.23 7.63
N PHE A 88 5.37 -10.00 7.16
CA PHE A 88 6.39 -9.11 7.72
C PHE A 88 5.93 -8.46 9.04
N LEU A 89 4.64 -8.13 9.14
CA LEU A 89 4.00 -7.49 10.29
C LEU A 89 2.88 -8.39 10.83
N HIS A 90 3.24 -9.50 11.46
CA HIS A 90 2.28 -10.47 11.97
C HIS A 90 1.34 -9.91 13.03
N GLU A 91 1.77 -8.88 13.77
CA GLU A 91 0.97 -8.16 14.78
C GLU A 91 0.04 -7.10 14.19
N ALA A 92 0.14 -6.77 12.88
CA ALA A 92 -0.70 -5.75 12.29
C ALA A 92 -2.16 -6.18 12.19
N GLU A 93 -3.05 -5.27 12.58
CA GLU A 93 -4.48 -5.46 12.38
C GLU A 93 -4.84 -5.34 10.89
N LYS A 94 -5.95 -5.95 10.50
CA LYS A 94 -6.42 -5.94 9.12
C LYS A 94 -7.77 -5.26 9.01
N GLY A 95 -7.87 -4.29 8.11
CA GLY A 95 -9.12 -3.73 7.63
C GLY A 95 -9.35 -4.11 6.17
N HIS A 96 -10.54 -3.85 5.64
CA HIS A 96 -10.86 -4.14 4.25
C HIS A 96 -11.72 -3.01 3.68
N ILE A 97 -11.37 -2.56 2.47
CA ILE A 97 -12.17 -1.62 1.69
C ILE A 97 -12.47 -2.28 0.35
N GLY A 98 -13.74 -2.54 0.10
CA GLY A 98 -14.21 -3.07 -1.17
C GLY A 98 -14.74 -1.93 -2.04
N LEU A 99 -14.08 -1.73 -3.18
CA LEU A 99 -14.48 -0.76 -4.19
C LEU A 99 -14.59 -1.46 -5.55
N TYR A 100 -15.64 -1.16 -6.29
CA TYR A 100 -15.68 -1.47 -7.72
C TYR A 100 -15.83 -0.19 -8.52
N ARG A 101 -15.48 -0.25 -9.78
CA ARG A 101 -15.63 0.87 -10.70
C ARG A 101 -16.97 0.74 -11.41
N ASP A 102 -17.82 1.72 -11.24
CA ASP A 102 -19.08 1.80 -11.99
C ASP A 102 -18.79 1.87 -13.50
N GLU A 103 -19.47 1.06 -14.28
CA GLU A 103 -19.19 0.92 -15.72
C GLU A 103 -19.65 2.15 -16.51
N GLN A 104 -20.63 2.91 -16.02
CA GLN A 104 -21.18 4.08 -16.70
C GLN A 104 -20.46 5.35 -16.29
N THR A 105 -20.29 5.56 -14.98
CA THR A 105 -19.70 6.80 -14.46
C THR A 105 -18.18 6.75 -14.30
N TYR A 106 -17.61 5.53 -14.31
CA TYR A 106 -16.20 5.25 -13.97
C TYR A 106 -15.78 5.69 -12.58
N GLU A 107 -16.72 6.04 -11.70
CA GLU A 107 -16.43 6.40 -10.32
C GLU A 107 -16.36 5.16 -9.40
N PRO A 108 -15.57 5.22 -8.32
CA PRO A 108 -15.49 4.12 -7.36
C PRO A 108 -16.76 4.06 -6.50
N VAL A 109 -17.36 2.89 -6.47
CA VAL A 109 -18.52 2.57 -5.62
C VAL A 109 -18.09 1.65 -4.51
N GLU A 110 -18.40 2.03 -3.26
CA GLU A 110 -18.13 1.25 -2.07
C GLU A 110 -19.15 0.12 -1.91
N TYR A 111 -18.68 -1.11 -1.67
CA TYR A 111 -19.54 -2.23 -1.31
C TYR A 111 -19.12 -2.91 0.00
N LEU A 112 -17.95 -2.57 0.52
CA LEU A 112 -17.46 -3.06 1.82
C LEU A 112 -16.57 -2.01 2.46
N PHE A 113 -16.85 -1.68 3.73
CA PHE A 113 -15.97 -0.87 4.54
C PHE A 113 -15.90 -1.42 5.97
N LYS A 114 -14.81 -2.09 6.29
CA LYS A 114 -14.59 -2.67 7.61
C LYS A 114 -13.19 -2.35 8.11
N LEU A 115 -13.10 -1.56 9.17
CA LEU A 115 -11.83 -1.22 9.82
C LEU A 115 -11.88 -1.58 11.31
N PRO A 116 -10.76 -1.99 11.91
CA PRO A 116 -10.60 -2.03 13.34
C PRO A 116 -10.59 -0.61 13.92
N ARG A 117 -10.45 -0.49 15.26
CA ARG A 117 -10.30 0.82 15.91
C ARG A 117 -9.05 1.52 15.38
N VAL A 118 -9.18 2.72 14.80
CA VAL A 118 -8.12 3.43 14.09
C VAL A 118 -7.35 4.46 14.94
N LYS A 119 -7.82 4.77 16.14
CA LYS A 119 -7.24 5.82 17.00
C LYS A 119 -5.75 5.52 17.31
N ASN A 120 -4.88 6.49 17.05
CA ASN A 120 -3.43 6.40 17.27
C ASN A 120 -2.76 5.24 16.53
N LYS A 121 -3.22 4.92 15.32
CA LYS A 121 -2.64 3.88 14.48
C LYS A 121 -2.21 4.41 13.13
N LYS A 122 -1.16 3.81 12.57
CA LYS A 122 -0.73 4.02 11.20
C LYS A 122 -1.53 3.11 10.27
N VAL A 123 -2.00 3.65 9.15
CA VAL A 123 -2.80 2.90 8.17
C VAL A 123 -2.02 2.77 6.87
N LEU A 124 -1.78 1.56 6.42
CA LEU A 124 -1.17 1.25 5.14
C LEU A 124 -2.25 0.76 4.17
N ILE A 125 -2.61 1.60 3.20
CA ILE A 125 -3.51 1.22 2.10
C ILE A 125 -2.69 0.47 1.07
N LEU A 126 -3.16 -0.71 0.68
CA LEU A 126 -2.49 -1.60 -0.27
C LEU A 126 -3.31 -1.68 -1.57
N ASP A 127 -2.79 -1.11 -2.64
CA ASP A 127 -3.41 -1.09 -3.98
C ASP A 127 -2.32 -1.25 -5.05
N PRO A 128 -2.17 -2.43 -5.68
CA PRO A 128 -1.01 -2.70 -6.54
C PRO A 128 -0.91 -1.78 -7.77
N MET A 129 -2.02 -1.20 -8.22
CA MET A 129 -2.07 -0.46 -9.49
C MET A 129 -2.66 0.95 -9.30
N LEU A 130 -1.79 1.94 -9.09
CA LEU A 130 -2.19 3.34 -9.00
C LEU A 130 -2.35 3.97 -10.41
N ALA A 131 -3.50 3.72 -11.05
CA ALA A 131 -3.82 4.25 -12.39
C ALA A 131 -4.34 5.70 -12.32
N THR A 132 -5.65 5.91 -12.19
CA THR A 132 -6.25 7.26 -12.08
C THR A 132 -6.19 7.82 -10.66
N GLY A 133 -6.02 6.97 -9.66
CA GLY A 133 -6.03 7.32 -8.24
C GLY A 133 -7.43 7.46 -7.62
N ASN A 134 -8.52 7.30 -8.38
CA ASN A 134 -9.87 7.51 -7.84
C ASN A 134 -10.20 6.51 -6.70
N SER A 135 -9.90 5.22 -6.86
CA SER A 135 -10.12 4.21 -5.81
C SER A 135 -9.30 4.53 -4.56
N SER A 136 -8.03 4.88 -4.74
CA SER A 136 -7.16 5.26 -3.61
C SER A 136 -7.67 6.51 -2.90
N ILE A 137 -8.16 7.53 -3.65
CA ILE A 137 -8.75 8.75 -3.06
C ILE A 137 -10.01 8.41 -2.26
N ALA A 138 -10.90 7.56 -2.80
CA ALA A 138 -12.09 7.11 -2.09
C ALA A 138 -11.72 6.39 -0.79
N ALA A 139 -10.78 5.44 -0.84
CA ALA A 139 -10.30 4.73 0.34
C ALA A 139 -9.69 5.68 1.39
N ILE A 140 -8.87 6.64 0.97
CA ILE A 140 -8.29 7.66 1.86
C ILE A 140 -9.40 8.48 2.54
N ASN A 141 -10.42 8.91 1.81
CA ASN A 141 -11.53 9.68 2.36
C ASN A 141 -12.30 8.87 3.41
N LEU A 142 -12.61 7.59 3.14
CA LEU A 142 -13.27 6.70 4.09
C LEU A 142 -12.48 6.55 5.40
N ILE A 143 -11.16 6.40 5.31
CA ILE A 143 -10.27 6.28 6.47
C ILE A 143 -10.21 7.61 7.24
N LYS A 144 -10.10 8.75 6.54
CA LYS A 144 -10.10 10.08 7.16
C LYS A 144 -11.42 10.37 7.90
N ASN A 145 -12.54 9.95 7.35
CA ASN A 145 -13.85 10.08 7.99
C ASN A 145 -13.97 9.28 9.30
N LYS A 146 -13.07 8.29 9.52
CA LYS A 146 -12.92 7.61 10.83
C LYS A 146 -11.98 8.33 11.79
N GLY A 147 -11.48 9.52 11.43
CA GLY A 147 -10.64 10.35 12.29
C GLY A 147 -9.12 10.10 12.16
N VAL A 148 -8.68 9.35 11.13
CA VAL A 148 -7.24 9.16 10.88
C VAL A 148 -6.67 10.41 10.21
N ASN A 149 -5.55 10.92 10.73
CA ASN A 149 -4.85 12.03 10.11
C ASN A 149 -4.17 11.58 8.81
N ILE A 150 -4.20 12.42 7.78
CA ILE A 150 -3.59 12.10 6.46
C ILE A 150 -2.10 11.71 6.55
N LYS A 151 -1.35 12.29 7.48
CA LYS A 151 0.06 11.95 7.72
C LYS A 151 0.27 10.54 8.31
N ASP A 152 -0.80 9.96 8.85
CA ASP A 152 -0.80 8.60 9.39
C ASP A 152 -1.32 7.56 8.37
N ILE A 153 -1.58 8.00 7.13
CA ILE A 153 -2.00 7.15 6.01
C ILE A 153 -0.85 7.05 5.01
N PHE A 154 -0.44 5.83 4.70
CA PHE A 154 0.47 5.50 3.61
C PHE A 154 -0.29 4.77 2.51
N LEU A 155 0.01 5.09 1.26
CA LEU A 155 -0.48 4.36 0.09
C LEU A 155 0.67 3.59 -0.54
N VAL A 156 0.51 2.28 -0.69
CA VAL A 156 1.53 1.39 -1.26
C VAL A 156 1.00 0.79 -2.55
N SER A 157 1.76 0.95 -3.64
CA SER A 157 1.45 0.36 -4.94
C SER A 157 2.70 -0.27 -5.57
N LEU A 158 2.53 -1.16 -6.53
CA LEU A 158 3.64 -1.68 -7.33
C LEU A 158 3.92 -0.78 -8.52
N LEU A 159 2.85 -0.40 -9.23
CA LEU A 159 2.94 0.49 -10.40
C LEU A 159 2.08 1.72 -10.19
N ALA A 160 2.59 2.86 -10.63
CA ALA A 160 1.86 4.11 -10.63
C ALA A 160 1.93 4.81 -11.98
N ALA A 161 0.85 5.49 -12.36
CA ALA A 161 0.85 6.43 -13.47
C ALA A 161 1.03 7.86 -12.94
N PRO A 162 1.70 8.75 -13.69
CA PRO A 162 1.87 10.15 -13.31
C PRO A 162 0.54 10.86 -13.07
N GLU A 163 -0.49 10.53 -13.85
CA GLU A 163 -1.84 11.09 -13.74
C GLU A 163 -2.48 10.77 -12.39
N GLY A 164 -2.39 9.50 -11.94
CA GLY A 164 -2.92 9.07 -10.65
C GLY A 164 -2.19 9.72 -9.48
N ILE A 165 -0.88 9.80 -9.56
CA ILE A 165 -0.05 10.49 -8.57
C ILE A 165 -0.48 11.96 -8.44
N LYS A 166 -0.56 12.69 -9.56
CA LYS A 166 -0.98 14.10 -9.58
C LYS A 166 -2.40 14.28 -9.01
N ASN A 167 -3.33 13.40 -9.37
CA ASN A 167 -4.70 13.45 -8.86
C ASN A 167 -4.75 13.28 -7.35
N ILE A 168 -4.03 12.28 -6.81
CA ILE A 168 -3.95 12.07 -5.36
C ILE A 168 -3.28 13.26 -4.66
N GLN A 169 -2.14 13.75 -5.15
CA GLN A 169 -1.45 14.88 -4.54
C GLN A 169 -2.30 16.16 -4.50
N LYS A 170 -3.13 16.37 -5.53
CA LYS A 170 -4.07 17.51 -5.58
C LYS A 170 -5.16 17.40 -4.54
N LYS A 171 -5.78 16.21 -4.37
CA LYS A 171 -6.94 15.99 -3.51
C LYS A 171 -6.60 15.58 -2.08
N GLN A 172 -5.42 15.00 -1.86
CA GLN A 172 -4.98 14.42 -0.60
C GLN A 172 -3.58 14.95 -0.21
N LYS A 173 -3.51 16.26 0.06
CA LYS A 173 -2.26 16.91 0.46
C LYS A 173 -1.72 16.27 1.75
N GLY A 174 -0.43 15.92 1.75
CA GLY A 174 0.24 15.32 2.92
C GLY A 174 0.34 13.80 2.91
N ILE A 175 -0.33 13.10 1.98
CA ILE A 175 -0.17 11.65 1.86
C ILE A 175 1.24 11.25 1.43
N HIS A 176 1.71 10.12 1.94
CA HIS A 176 2.94 9.47 1.46
C HIS A 176 2.58 8.28 0.56
N ILE A 177 3.05 8.31 -0.68
CA ILE A 177 2.85 7.27 -1.69
C ILE A 177 4.16 6.52 -1.87
N PHE A 178 4.10 5.19 -1.82
CA PHE A 178 5.18 4.28 -2.16
C PHE A 178 4.82 3.52 -3.43
N THR A 179 5.78 3.39 -4.34
CA THR A 179 5.61 2.60 -5.56
C THR A 179 6.93 2.00 -6.02
N CYS A 180 6.90 0.86 -6.70
CA CYS A 180 8.12 0.24 -7.24
C CYS A 180 8.50 0.84 -8.58
N ASN A 181 7.55 1.38 -9.35
CA ASN A 181 7.83 2.10 -10.59
C ASN A 181 6.73 3.11 -10.91
N ILE A 182 7.14 4.18 -11.59
CA ILE A 182 6.23 5.15 -12.22
C ILE A 182 6.32 4.93 -13.72
N ASP A 183 5.25 4.45 -14.32
CA ASP A 183 5.16 4.16 -15.75
C ASP A 183 4.88 5.43 -16.56
N ALA A 184 4.93 5.33 -17.89
CA ALA A 184 4.95 6.50 -18.75
C ALA A 184 3.63 7.30 -18.71
N LYS A 185 2.48 6.61 -18.79
CA LYS A 185 1.16 7.27 -18.91
C LYS A 185 0.00 6.27 -18.72
N LEU A 186 -1.22 6.80 -18.73
CA LEU A 186 -2.43 6.02 -18.95
C LEU A 186 -2.79 5.99 -20.45
N ASN A 187 -3.33 4.86 -20.93
CA ASN A 187 -3.94 4.79 -22.25
C ASN A 187 -5.38 5.36 -22.26
N LYS A 188 -6.06 5.32 -23.41
CA LYS A 188 -7.46 5.80 -23.56
C LYS A 188 -8.43 5.12 -22.60
N ASN A 189 -8.20 3.85 -22.27
CA ASN A 189 -9.01 3.04 -21.35
C ASN A 189 -8.59 3.18 -19.87
N LYS A 190 -7.70 4.14 -19.56
CA LYS A 190 -7.17 4.39 -18.20
C LYS A 190 -6.34 3.24 -17.62
N PHE A 191 -5.74 2.40 -18.47
CA PHE A 191 -4.73 1.41 -18.05
C PHE A 191 -3.34 2.04 -18.06
N ILE A 192 -2.50 1.61 -17.11
CA ILE A 192 -1.09 2.01 -17.02
C ILE A 192 -0.32 1.41 -18.19
N VAL A 193 0.54 2.21 -18.84
CA VAL A 193 1.37 1.79 -19.98
C VAL A 193 2.83 2.08 -19.65
N PRO A 194 3.73 1.04 -19.75
CA PRO A 194 3.52 -0.32 -20.28
C PRO A 194 2.71 -1.26 -19.37
N GLY A 195 2.61 -1.01 -18.07
CA GLY A 195 1.80 -1.82 -17.14
C GLY A 195 2.48 -3.09 -16.64
#